data_a074575b65fc8a8c6f8c4f3968796915
#
_entry.id   a074575b65fc8a8c6f8c4f3968796915
#
_cell.length_a   1.000
_cell.length_b   1.000
_cell.length_c   1.000
_cell.angle_alpha   90.00
_cell.angle_beta   90.00
_cell.angle_gamma   90.00
#
_symmetry.space_group_name_H-M   'P 1'
#
loop_
_entity.id
_entity.type
_entity.pdbx_description
1 polymer ?
#
loop_
_entity_poly.entity_id
_entity_poly.type
_entity_poly.pdbx_seq_one_letter_code
_entity_poly.pdbx_strand_id
1 'polypeptide(L)'
;MLDENDNLLFSDYERHFANIRETLSLLVEKAYKQLGDMQIAPMITGSGGLTLAKHLDVPFVQEVISVSTALQHYAPQTDVAIELGGEDAKIIYFEGGNVEQRMNGICAGGTGSFIDQMASLLQTDASGLNEYAKNYKALYSIAARCGVFAKTDIQPLINDGAAREDLAASIFQAVVNQTIRGLACGKPIRGHVAFLGGPLHFLSELKAAFIRTLNL
;
A
#
# COMPACT_ATOMS: atom_id res chain seq x y z
N MET A 1 3.62 13.35 -13.50
CA MET A 1 4.35 13.80 -14.71
C MET A 1 5.55 14.59 -14.24
N LEU A 2 6.70 14.39 -14.88
CA LEU A 2 7.96 15.08 -14.55
C LEU A 2 8.42 15.88 -15.76
N ASP A 3 9.20 16.93 -15.52
CA ASP A 3 9.92 17.64 -16.58
C ASP A 3 11.29 16.98 -16.89
N GLU A 4 12.06 17.58 -17.79
CA GLU A 4 13.39 17.09 -18.21
C GLU A 4 14.44 17.11 -17.08
N ASN A 5 14.16 17.81 -15.97
CA ASN A 5 15.02 17.90 -14.79
C ASN A 5 14.47 17.11 -13.59
N ASP A 6 13.53 16.18 -13.84
CA ASP A 6 12.84 15.39 -12.83
C ASP A 6 12.00 16.19 -11.81
N ASN A 7 11.63 17.44 -12.15
CA ASN A 7 10.70 18.19 -11.31
C ASN A 7 9.26 17.72 -11.51
N LEU A 8 8.52 17.59 -10.40
CA LEU A 8 7.14 17.17 -10.42
C LEU A 8 6.22 18.28 -10.98
N LEU A 9 5.62 18.05 -12.13
CA LEU A 9 4.65 18.95 -12.78
C LEU A 9 3.21 18.62 -12.40
N PHE A 10 2.88 17.33 -12.33
CA PHE A 10 1.54 16.86 -12.01
C PHE A 10 1.62 15.50 -11.31
N SER A 11 0.79 15.33 -10.27
CA SER A 11 0.55 14.05 -9.61
C SER A 11 -0.92 13.94 -9.22
N ASP A 12 -1.48 12.75 -9.37
CA ASP A 12 -2.82 12.44 -8.91
C ASP A 12 -2.92 10.96 -8.52
N TYR A 13 -3.88 10.64 -7.68
CA TYR A 13 -4.16 9.29 -7.24
C TYR A 13 -5.67 9.06 -7.23
N GLU A 14 -6.13 8.09 -8.03
CA GLU A 14 -7.53 7.72 -8.11
C GLU A 14 -7.72 6.21 -7.96
N ARG A 15 -8.72 5.82 -7.20
CA ARG A 15 -9.14 4.42 -7.12
C ARG A 15 -10.01 4.08 -8.32
N HIS A 16 -9.60 3.09 -9.10
CA HIS A 16 -10.26 2.76 -10.36
C HIS A 16 -11.48 1.83 -10.21
N PHE A 17 -11.68 1.13 -9.09
CA PHE A 17 -12.83 0.22 -8.86
C PHE A 17 -13.15 -0.68 -10.06
N ALA A 18 -12.13 -1.27 -10.67
CA ALA A 18 -12.15 -2.03 -11.92
C ALA A 18 -12.42 -1.21 -13.23
N ASN A 19 -12.69 0.09 -13.16
CA ASN A 19 -12.90 0.97 -14.32
C ASN A 19 -11.59 1.65 -14.75
N ILE A 20 -10.58 0.85 -15.09
CA ILE A 20 -9.20 1.32 -15.33
C ILE A 20 -9.15 2.34 -16.47
N ARG A 21 -9.90 2.11 -17.58
CA ARG A 21 -9.85 2.97 -18.76
C ARG A 21 -10.43 4.35 -18.50
N GLU A 22 -11.60 4.39 -17.87
CA GLU A 22 -12.30 5.63 -17.51
C GLU A 22 -11.46 6.44 -16.51
N THR A 23 -10.89 5.76 -15.52
CA THR A 23 -10.03 6.42 -14.52
C THR A 23 -8.76 6.98 -15.15
N LEU A 24 -8.11 6.23 -16.05
CA LEU A 24 -6.95 6.74 -16.77
C LEU A 24 -7.31 7.95 -17.64
N SER A 25 -8.43 7.89 -18.38
CA SER A 25 -8.91 9.01 -19.19
C SER A 25 -9.12 10.26 -18.34
N LEU A 26 -9.76 10.10 -17.17
CA LEU A 26 -9.97 11.18 -16.21
C LEU A 26 -8.66 11.80 -15.71
N LEU A 27 -7.67 10.97 -15.37
CA LEU A 27 -6.36 11.45 -14.92
C LEU A 27 -5.62 12.22 -16.01
N VAL A 28 -5.66 11.72 -17.24
CA VAL A 28 -5.06 12.41 -18.41
C VAL A 28 -5.76 13.74 -18.68
N GLU A 29 -7.10 13.77 -18.59
CA GLU A 29 -7.88 15.01 -18.76
C GLU A 29 -7.56 16.04 -17.67
N LYS A 30 -7.40 15.63 -16.41
CA LYS A 30 -6.97 16.49 -15.31
C LYS A 30 -5.58 17.07 -15.58
N ALA A 31 -4.64 16.24 -16.00
CA ALA A 31 -3.30 16.68 -16.36
C ALA A 31 -3.32 17.70 -17.51
N TYR A 32 -4.09 17.43 -18.57
CA TYR A 32 -4.25 18.35 -19.69
C TYR A 32 -4.86 19.71 -19.27
N LYS A 33 -5.86 19.69 -18.40
CA LYS A 33 -6.47 20.93 -17.86
C LYS A 33 -5.47 21.80 -17.09
N GLN A 34 -4.52 21.15 -16.39
CA GLN A 34 -3.53 21.86 -15.58
C GLN A 34 -2.31 22.31 -16.38
N LEU A 35 -1.83 21.48 -17.30
CA LEU A 35 -0.54 21.66 -17.98
C LEU A 35 -0.67 22.16 -19.44
N GLY A 36 -1.88 22.03 -20.03
CA GLY A 36 -2.11 22.39 -21.42
C GLY A 36 -1.63 21.30 -22.40
N ASP A 37 -1.46 21.69 -23.65
CA ASP A 37 -0.99 20.80 -24.71
C ASP A 37 0.52 20.60 -24.62
N MET A 38 0.96 19.33 -24.55
CA MET A 38 2.37 18.97 -24.43
C MET A 38 2.66 17.60 -25.03
N GLN A 39 3.90 17.37 -25.42
CA GLN A 39 4.40 16.05 -25.76
C GLN A 39 4.80 15.33 -24.48
N ILE A 40 4.36 14.07 -24.35
CA ILE A 40 4.70 13.21 -23.20
C ILE A 40 5.38 11.93 -23.69
N ALA A 41 6.30 11.42 -22.90
CA ALA A 41 6.87 10.07 -23.03
C ALA A 41 6.22 9.17 -21.96
N PRO A 42 5.11 8.49 -22.28
CA PRO A 42 4.39 7.71 -21.29
C PRO A 42 5.13 6.42 -20.96
N MET A 43 5.03 5.98 -19.70
CA MET A 43 5.52 4.70 -19.24
C MET A 43 4.53 4.12 -18.23
N ILE A 44 4.30 2.82 -18.29
CA ILE A 44 3.36 2.13 -17.40
C ILE A 44 4.12 1.12 -16.53
N THR A 45 3.71 1.02 -15.28
CA THR A 45 4.19 0.02 -14.32
C THR A 45 3.02 -0.54 -13.50
N GLY A 46 3.30 -1.50 -12.62
CA GLY A 46 2.30 -2.15 -11.78
C GLY A 46 1.71 -3.41 -12.43
N SER A 47 1.30 -4.37 -11.60
CA SER A 47 0.83 -5.69 -12.05
C SER A 47 -0.38 -5.61 -12.98
N GLY A 48 -1.31 -4.68 -12.74
CA GLY A 48 -2.47 -4.43 -13.61
C GLY A 48 -2.16 -3.66 -14.90
N GLY A 49 -0.97 -3.04 -14.98
CA GLY A 49 -0.60 -2.15 -16.07
C GLY A 49 -0.16 -2.85 -17.36
N LEU A 50 0.28 -4.10 -17.30
CA LEU A 50 0.86 -4.80 -18.47
C LEU A 50 -0.10 -4.91 -19.66
N THR A 51 -1.35 -5.25 -19.39
CA THR A 51 -2.37 -5.36 -20.47
C THR A 51 -2.70 -3.99 -21.04
N LEU A 52 -2.75 -2.96 -20.20
CA LEU A 52 -2.98 -1.58 -20.63
C LEU A 52 -1.81 -1.05 -21.47
N ALA A 53 -0.57 -1.31 -21.08
CA ALA A 53 0.63 -0.93 -21.82
C ALA A 53 0.63 -1.52 -23.23
N LYS A 54 0.31 -2.82 -23.35
CA LYS A 54 0.17 -3.49 -24.65
C LYS A 54 -0.95 -2.90 -25.51
N HIS A 55 -2.07 -2.55 -24.89
CA HIS A 55 -3.22 -2.00 -25.63
C HIS A 55 -2.96 -0.58 -26.14
N LEU A 56 -2.19 0.21 -25.39
CA LEU A 56 -1.85 1.58 -25.75
C LEU A 56 -0.54 1.71 -26.52
N ASP A 57 0.15 0.60 -26.75
CA ASP A 57 1.50 0.57 -27.36
C ASP A 57 2.50 1.47 -26.63
N VAL A 58 2.52 1.36 -25.29
CA VAL A 58 3.34 2.16 -24.39
C VAL A 58 4.35 1.26 -23.68
N PRO A 59 5.59 1.69 -23.45
CA PRO A 59 6.57 0.93 -22.70
C PRO A 59 6.08 0.54 -21.30
N PHE A 60 6.42 -0.68 -20.89
CA PHE A 60 6.13 -1.22 -19.55
C PHE A 60 7.43 -1.49 -18.79
N VAL A 61 7.48 -1.07 -17.54
CA VAL A 61 8.58 -1.35 -16.62
C VAL A 61 8.06 -2.15 -15.44
N GLN A 62 8.81 -3.16 -15.03
CA GLN A 62 8.46 -3.94 -13.84
C GLN A 62 8.46 -3.04 -12.60
N GLU A 63 7.49 -3.24 -11.74
CA GLU A 63 7.25 -2.41 -10.55
C GLU A 63 8.45 -2.36 -9.61
N VAL A 64 9.12 -3.48 -9.38
CA VAL A 64 10.33 -3.52 -8.54
C VAL A 64 11.45 -2.65 -9.09
N ILE A 65 11.62 -2.60 -10.41
CA ILE A 65 12.63 -1.76 -11.07
C ILE A 65 12.24 -0.29 -10.89
N SER A 66 10.98 0.06 -11.15
CA SER A 66 10.48 1.43 -11.00
C SER A 66 10.67 1.94 -9.56
N VAL A 67 10.24 1.14 -8.57
CA VAL A 67 10.35 1.51 -7.15
C VAL A 67 11.81 1.63 -6.72
N SER A 68 12.66 0.66 -7.09
CA SER A 68 14.09 0.69 -6.73
C SER A 68 14.78 1.90 -7.35
N THR A 69 14.53 2.20 -8.62
CA THR A 69 15.10 3.36 -9.30
C THR A 69 14.65 4.67 -8.63
N ALA A 70 13.36 4.79 -8.34
CA ALA A 70 12.82 5.98 -7.67
C ALA A 70 13.44 6.17 -6.27
N LEU A 71 13.56 5.12 -5.47
CA LEU A 71 14.16 5.21 -4.13
C LEU A 71 15.65 5.53 -4.20
N GLN A 72 16.40 4.93 -5.11
CA GLN A 72 17.82 5.26 -5.30
C GLN A 72 18.04 6.71 -5.70
N HIS A 73 17.10 7.29 -6.45
CA HIS A 73 17.18 8.68 -6.90
C HIS A 73 16.70 9.68 -5.83
N TYR A 74 15.50 9.47 -5.28
CA TYR A 74 14.85 10.43 -4.38
C TYR A 74 15.11 10.19 -2.89
N ALA A 75 15.46 8.97 -2.49
CA ALA A 75 15.71 8.59 -1.10
C ALA A 75 16.86 7.57 -1.00
N PRO A 76 18.10 7.95 -1.45
CA PRO A 76 19.22 7.02 -1.56
C PRO A 76 19.68 6.42 -0.22
N GLN A 77 19.26 7.01 0.91
CA GLN A 77 19.54 6.50 2.26
C GLN A 77 18.61 5.35 2.66
N THR A 78 17.63 4.95 1.83
CA THR A 78 16.69 3.90 2.18
C THR A 78 17.38 2.54 2.30
N ASP A 79 17.27 1.92 3.47
CA ASP A 79 17.77 0.56 3.73
C ASP A 79 16.70 -0.50 3.44
N VAL A 80 15.43 -0.19 3.78
CA VAL A 80 14.28 -1.09 3.57
C VAL A 80 13.08 -0.29 3.08
N ALA A 81 12.36 -0.81 2.09
CA ALA A 81 11.06 -0.29 1.71
C ALA A 81 9.96 -1.31 2.04
N ILE A 82 8.87 -0.83 2.64
CA ILE A 82 7.64 -1.60 2.86
C ILE A 82 6.58 -0.98 1.97
N GLU A 83 6.08 -1.77 1.05
CA GLU A 83 5.03 -1.37 0.11
C GLU A 83 3.76 -2.17 0.36
N LEU A 84 2.65 -1.47 0.58
CA LEU A 84 1.32 -2.07 0.62
C LEU A 84 0.49 -1.55 -0.55
N GLY A 85 0.23 -2.43 -1.50
CA GLY A 85 -0.66 -2.18 -2.63
C GLY A 85 -2.11 -2.53 -2.34
N GLY A 86 -2.94 -2.49 -3.39
CA GLY A 86 -4.34 -2.93 -3.32
C GLY A 86 -4.49 -4.42 -3.08
N GLU A 87 -3.69 -5.24 -3.74
CA GLU A 87 -3.76 -6.71 -3.71
C GLU A 87 -2.44 -7.38 -3.35
N ASP A 88 -1.34 -6.65 -3.36
CA ASP A 88 -0.01 -7.15 -3.03
C ASP A 88 0.64 -6.35 -1.88
N ALA A 89 1.61 -6.99 -1.25
CA ALA A 89 2.45 -6.42 -0.23
C ALA A 89 3.89 -6.86 -0.49
N LYS A 90 4.84 -5.94 -0.36
CA LYS A 90 6.25 -6.17 -0.65
C LYS A 90 7.15 -5.61 0.44
N ILE A 91 8.28 -6.27 0.67
CA ILE A 91 9.42 -5.70 1.38
C ILE A 91 10.62 -5.76 0.45
N ILE A 92 11.31 -4.64 0.31
CA ILE A 92 12.49 -4.49 -0.53
C ILE A 92 13.65 -4.10 0.38
N TYR A 93 14.73 -4.85 0.36
CA TYR A 93 15.96 -4.57 1.09
C TYR A 93 17.02 -4.06 0.13
N PHE A 94 17.72 -3.01 0.54
CA PHE A 94 18.86 -2.42 -0.19
C PHE A 94 20.12 -2.67 0.63
N GLU A 95 20.92 -3.66 0.26
CA GLU A 95 22.11 -4.06 0.99
C GLU A 95 23.30 -4.21 0.06
N GLY A 96 24.37 -3.44 0.28
CA GLY A 96 25.62 -3.57 -0.46
C GLY A 96 25.50 -3.43 -1.97
N GLY A 97 24.57 -2.59 -2.45
CA GLY A 97 24.27 -2.42 -3.87
C GLY A 97 23.36 -3.48 -4.48
N ASN A 98 22.91 -4.44 -3.69
CA ASN A 98 21.95 -5.46 -4.11
C ASN A 98 20.52 -5.07 -3.68
N VAL A 99 19.54 -5.49 -4.47
CA VAL A 99 18.12 -5.33 -4.17
C VAL A 99 17.51 -6.72 -3.98
N GLU A 100 17.02 -7.00 -2.76
CA GLU A 100 16.27 -8.22 -2.45
C GLU A 100 14.81 -7.86 -2.25
N GLN A 101 13.92 -8.44 -3.05
CA GLN A 101 12.48 -8.26 -2.90
C GLN A 101 11.82 -9.53 -2.38
N ARG A 102 10.87 -9.34 -1.47
CA ARG A 102 9.94 -10.36 -1.02
C ARG A 102 8.52 -9.86 -1.17
N MET A 103 7.65 -10.69 -1.68
CA MET A 103 6.24 -10.34 -1.97
C MET A 103 5.33 -11.43 -1.41
N ASN A 104 4.13 -11.04 -0.98
CA ASN A 104 3.11 -12.01 -0.63
C ASN A 104 2.74 -12.86 -1.87
N GLY A 105 2.33 -14.10 -1.60
CA GLY A 105 1.84 -15.00 -2.64
C GLY A 105 0.40 -14.65 -3.05
N ILE A 106 -0.42 -15.66 -3.25
CA ILE A 106 -1.82 -15.54 -3.73
C ILE A 106 -2.75 -14.88 -2.69
N CYS A 107 -2.35 -14.83 -1.42
CA CYS A 107 -3.20 -14.31 -0.35
C CYS A 107 -3.10 -12.79 -0.24
N ALA A 108 -4.22 -12.09 -0.39
CA ALA A 108 -4.32 -10.64 -0.21
C ALA A 108 -4.28 -10.19 1.28
N GLY A 109 -3.99 -11.08 2.21
CA GLY A 109 -3.83 -10.74 3.63
C GLY A 109 -2.74 -9.68 3.82
N GLY A 110 -3.06 -8.62 4.56
CA GLY A 110 -2.13 -7.52 4.78
C GLY A 110 -2.09 -6.46 3.67
N THR A 111 -3.01 -6.49 2.73
CA THR A 111 -3.10 -5.54 1.60
C THR A 111 -4.30 -4.59 1.74
N GLY A 112 -4.43 -3.65 0.81
CA GLY A 112 -5.58 -2.74 0.75
C GLY A 112 -6.92 -3.48 0.66
N SER A 113 -7.01 -4.54 -0.13
CA SER A 113 -8.22 -5.37 -0.23
C SER A 113 -8.59 -6.03 1.09
N PHE A 114 -7.61 -6.46 1.88
CA PHE A 114 -7.87 -6.97 3.23
C PHE A 114 -8.44 -5.86 4.13
N ILE A 115 -7.86 -4.67 4.09
CA ILE A 115 -8.32 -3.52 4.88
C ILE A 115 -9.77 -3.16 4.50
N ASP A 116 -10.08 -3.09 3.21
CA ASP A 116 -11.45 -2.80 2.72
C ASP A 116 -12.47 -3.87 3.19
N GLN A 117 -12.09 -5.15 3.14
CA GLN A 117 -12.95 -6.23 3.64
C GLN A 117 -13.22 -6.11 5.15
N MET A 118 -12.18 -5.81 5.93
CA MET A 118 -12.33 -5.64 7.38
C MET A 118 -13.11 -4.37 7.74
N ALA A 119 -12.90 -3.28 7.02
CA ALA A 119 -13.67 -2.06 7.18
C ALA A 119 -15.17 -2.29 6.93
N SER A 120 -15.52 -3.09 5.91
CA SER A 120 -16.90 -3.45 5.61
C SER A 120 -17.58 -4.21 6.75
N LEU A 121 -16.87 -5.02 7.54
CA LEU A 121 -17.42 -5.68 8.73
C LEU A 121 -17.83 -4.68 9.81
N LEU A 122 -17.12 -3.56 9.91
CA LEU A 122 -17.40 -2.47 10.84
C LEU A 122 -18.35 -1.42 10.24
N GLN A 123 -18.94 -1.70 9.06
CA GLN A 123 -19.85 -0.81 8.32
C GLN A 123 -19.21 0.57 8.03
N THR A 124 -17.95 0.55 7.60
CA THR A 124 -17.18 1.74 7.24
C THR A 124 -16.29 1.45 6.04
N ASP A 125 -15.48 2.41 5.64
CA ASP A 125 -14.42 2.27 4.64
C ASP A 125 -13.02 2.35 5.31
N ALA A 126 -11.96 2.27 4.50
CA ALA A 126 -10.59 2.33 4.99
C ALA A 126 -10.28 3.66 5.72
N SER A 127 -10.85 4.77 5.25
CA SER A 127 -10.69 6.08 5.89
C SER A 127 -11.38 6.12 7.25
N GLY A 128 -12.63 5.66 7.34
CA GLY A 128 -13.35 5.56 8.60
C GLY A 128 -12.71 4.58 9.58
N LEU A 129 -12.12 3.49 9.08
CA LEU A 129 -11.33 2.58 9.90
C LEU A 129 -10.11 3.30 10.52
N ASN A 130 -9.43 4.14 9.72
CA ASN A 130 -8.32 4.96 10.20
C ASN A 130 -8.76 5.96 11.28
N GLU A 131 -9.91 6.62 11.10
CA GLU A 131 -10.45 7.54 12.10
C GLU A 131 -10.80 6.83 13.43
N TYR A 132 -11.42 5.66 13.37
CA TYR A 132 -11.67 4.86 14.58
C TYR A 132 -10.36 4.51 15.29
N ALA A 133 -9.36 4.05 14.57
CA ALA A 133 -8.10 3.61 15.15
C ALA A 133 -7.32 4.69 15.92
N LYS A 134 -7.64 5.99 15.73
CA LYS A 134 -6.99 7.08 16.48
C LYS A 134 -7.26 7.06 18.00
N ASN A 135 -8.38 6.50 18.42
CA ASN A 135 -8.86 6.58 19.80
C ASN A 135 -8.89 5.21 20.49
N TYR A 136 -8.17 4.22 19.99
CA TYR A 136 -8.13 2.89 20.59
C TYR A 136 -7.53 2.90 22.00
N LYS A 137 -7.99 1.97 22.83
CA LYS A 137 -7.52 1.76 24.20
C LYS A 137 -6.92 0.37 24.41
N ALA A 138 -7.33 -0.60 23.62
CA ALA A 138 -6.87 -1.98 23.71
C ALA A 138 -6.66 -2.58 22.31
N LEU A 139 -5.81 -3.60 22.23
CA LEU A 139 -5.60 -4.38 21.00
C LEU A 139 -6.02 -5.82 21.24
N TYR A 140 -6.87 -6.33 20.37
CA TYR A 140 -7.25 -7.73 20.33
C TYR A 140 -6.31 -8.54 19.44
N SER A 141 -6.10 -9.80 19.79
CA SER A 141 -5.35 -10.72 18.94
C SER A 141 -6.21 -11.17 17.78
N ILE A 142 -5.87 -10.72 16.56
CA ILE A 142 -6.53 -11.12 15.32
C ILE A 142 -5.54 -11.93 14.50
N ALA A 143 -6.02 -13.04 13.90
CA ALA A 143 -5.19 -13.88 13.06
C ALA A 143 -4.67 -13.11 11.84
N ALA A 144 -3.35 -13.03 11.72
CA ALA A 144 -2.65 -12.25 10.71
C ALA A 144 -2.29 -13.10 9.48
N ARG A 145 -3.10 -14.09 9.09
CA ARG A 145 -2.75 -15.01 7.99
C ARG A 145 -3.69 -14.96 6.80
N CYS A 146 -4.98 -14.80 7.04
CA CYS A 146 -6.00 -14.89 6.00
C CYS A 146 -7.22 -14.07 6.40
N GLY A 147 -7.83 -13.36 5.46
CA GLY A 147 -9.02 -12.56 5.69
C GLY A 147 -10.20 -13.38 6.25
N VAL A 148 -10.31 -14.68 5.89
CA VAL A 148 -11.34 -15.56 6.44
C VAL A 148 -11.14 -15.79 7.93
N PHE A 149 -9.92 -16.11 8.36
CA PHE A 149 -9.62 -16.30 9.79
C PHE A 149 -9.71 -14.99 10.57
N ALA A 150 -9.24 -13.87 10.00
CA ALA A 150 -9.40 -12.56 10.62
C ALA A 150 -10.89 -12.23 10.87
N LYS A 151 -11.76 -12.51 9.88
CA LYS A 151 -13.20 -12.34 10.04
C LYS A 151 -13.78 -13.21 11.15
N THR A 152 -13.30 -14.46 11.28
CA THR A 152 -13.74 -15.39 12.32
C THR A 152 -13.35 -14.92 13.72
N ASP A 153 -12.22 -14.20 13.85
CA ASP A 153 -11.78 -13.62 15.12
C ASP A 153 -12.53 -12.32 15.44
N ILE A 154 -12.81 -11.51 14.44
CA ILE A 154 -13.45 -10.19 14.61
C ILE A 154 -14.94 -10.33 14.92
N GLN A 155 -15.65 -11.27 14.29
CA GLN A 155 -17.10 -11.37 14.43
C GLN A 155 -17.57 -11.64 15.87
N PRO A 156 -16.95 -12.55 16.65
CA PRO A 156 -17.28 -12.69 18.07
C PRO A 156 -17.05 -11.40 18.86
N LEU A 157 -15.94 -10.70 18.62
CA LEU A 157 -15.65 -9.44 19.32
C LEU A 157 -16.72 -8.37 19.05
N ILE A 158 -17.22 -8.29 17.80
CA ILE A 158 -18.34 -7.39 17.45
C ILE A 158 -19.60 -7.80 18.24
N ASN A 159 -19.92 -9.09 18.31
CA ASN A 159 -21.07 -9.61 19.01
C ASN A 159 -20.99 -9.37 20.52
N ASP A 160 -19.79 -9.41 21.08
CA ASP A 160 -19.50 -9.13 22.50
C ASP A 160 -19.46 -7.62 22.81
N GLY A 161 -19.66 -6.76 21.82
CA GLY A 161 -19.73 -5.31 22.00
C GLY A 161 -18.37 -4.62 22.12
N ALA A 162 -17.29 -5.22 21.57
CA ALA A 162 -15.99 -4.57 21.51
C ALA A 162 -16.06 -3.20 20.83
N ALA A 163 -15.30 -2.22 21.33
CA ALA A 163 -15.27 -0.88 20.79
C ALA A 163 -14.71 -0.88 19.34
N ARG A 164 -15.34 -0.11 18.46
CA ARG A 164 -14.91 0.00 17.06
C ARG A 164 -13.49 0.52 16.92
N GLU A 165 -13.10 1.41 17.79
CA GLU A 165 -11.76 1.98 17.90
C GLU A 165 -10.71 0.89 18.14
N ASP A 166 -10.98 0.01 19.08
CA ASP A 166 -10.08 -1.10 19.44
C ASP A 166 -10.03 -2.14 18.33
N LEU A 167 -11.17 -2.44 17.70
CA LEU A 167 -11.23 -3.36 16.56
C LEU A 167 -10.45 -2.80 15.35
N ALA A 168 -10.60 -1.52 15.05
CA ALA A 168 -9.90 -0.87 13.94
C ALA A 168 -8.38 -0.90 14.12
N ALA A 169 -7.90 -0.53 15.30
CA ALA A 169 -6.48 -0.60 15.64
C ALA A 169 -5.95 -2.04 15.62
N SER A 170 -6.75 -3.01 16.06
CA SER A 170 -6.40 -4.43 16.03
C SER A 170 -6.31 -4.99 14.60
N ILE A 171 -7.17 -4.53 13.70
CA ILE A 171 -7.10 -4.86 12.26
C ILE A 171 -5.79 -4.32 11.67
N PHE A 172 -5.43 -3.07 11.94
CA PHE A 172 -4.16 -2.51 11.47
C PHE A 172 -2.96 -3.25 12.06
N GLN A 173 -3.01 -3.62 13.33
CA GLN A 173 -1.96 -4.44 13.94
C GLN A 173 -1.86 -5.84 13.29
N ALA A 174 -2.97 -6.43 12.86
CA ALA A 174 -2.97 -7.69 12.12
C ALA A 174 -2.29 -7.52 10.75
N VAL A 175 -2.53 -6.41 10.02
CA VAL A 175 -1.83 -6.09 8.77
C VAL A 175 -0.32 -6.00 9.00
N VAL A 176 0.11 -5.26 10.02
CA VAL A 176 1.53 -5.13 10.39
C VAL A 176 2.16 -6.49 10.67
N ASN A 177 1.51 -7.29 11.52
CA ASN A 177 1.99 -8.62 11.88
C ASN A 177 2.08 -9.55 10.65
N GLN A 178 1.10 -9.48 9.74
CA GLN A 178 1.09 -10.24 8.49
C GLN A 178 2.28 -9.87 7.61
N THR A 179 2.52 -8.57 7.43
CA THR A 179 3.61 -8.06 6.60
C THR A 179 4.97 -8.47 7.19
N ILE A 180 5.19 -8.21 8.47
CA ILE A 180 6.48 -8.51 9.11
C ILE A 180 6.74 -10.02 9.15
N ARG A 181 5.78 -10.82 9.63
CA ARG A 181 5.98 -12.28 9.77
C ARG A 181 5.97 -13.00 8.43
N GLY A 182 5.08 -12.59 7.52
CA GLY A 182 4.90 -13.23 6.24
C GLY A 182 5.96 -12.90 5.21
N LEU A 183 6.50 -11.69 5.22
CA LEU A 183 7.45 -11.21 4.20
C LEU A 183 8.87 -11.10 4.73
N ALA A 184 9.09 -10.50 5.90
CA ALA A 184 10.44 -10.39 6.44
C ALA A 184 11.01 -11.75 6.86
N CYS A 185 10.15 -12.68 7.32
CA CYS A 185 10.56 -14.05 7.68
C CYS A 185 11.80 -14.10 8.58
N GLY A 186 11.86 -13.21 9.57
CA GLY A 186 12.98 -13.09 10.50
C GLY A 186 14.15 -12.22 10.03
N LYS A 187 14.16 -11.75 8.77
CA LYS A 187 15.16 -10.75 8.35
C LYS A 187 14.86 -9.42 9.03
N PRO A 188 15.84 -8.76 9.66
CA PRO A 188 15.62 -7.50 10.37
C PRO A 188 15.14 -6.39 9.42
N ILE A 189 14.13 -5.63 9.87
CA ILE A 189 13.71 -4.38 9.25
C ILE A 189 14.26 -3.26 10.13
N ARG A 190 15.29 -2.56 9.66
CA ARG A 190 16.01 -1.53 10.43
C ARG A 190 16.66 -0.52 9.50
N GLY A 191 17.15 0.60 10.08
CA GLY A 191 17.74 1.70 9.32
C GLY A 191 16.66 2.66 8.81
N HIS A 192 16.89 3.25 7.65
CA HIS A 192 15.94 4.16 7.00
C HIS A 192 14.86 3.34 6.29
N VAL A 193 13.66 3.34 6.84
CA VAL A 193 12.53 2.59 6.29
C VAL A 193 11.61 3.51 5.50
N ALA A 194 11.46 3.25 4.19
CA ALA A 194 10.49 3.91 3.34
C ALA A 194 9.14 3.17 3.38
N PHE A 195 8.04 3.91 3.57
CA PHE A 195 6.68 3.39 3.51
C PHE A 195 6.02 3.82 2.20
N LEU A 196 5.58 2.85 1.40
CA LEU A 196 5.08 3.04 0.05
C LEU A 196 3.70 2.42 -0.13
N GLY A 197 3.00 2.87 -1.18
CA GLY A 197 1.68 2.39 -1.56
C GLY A 197 0.54 3.13 -0.87
N GLY A 198 -0.66 3.04 -1.47
CA GLY A 198 -1.84 3.77 -1.03
C GLY A 198 -2.20 3.57 0.45
N PRO A 199 -2.28 2.34 0.97
CA PRO A 199 -2.59 2.11 2.37
C PRO A 199 -1.64 2.84 3.34
N LEU A 200 -0.33 2.82 3.08
CA LEU A 200 0.66 3.47 3.95
C LEU A 200 0.78 4.99 3.72
N HIS A 201 0.29 5.47 2.58
CA HIS A 201 0.21 6.91 2.32
C HIS A 201 -1.00 7.56 2.99
N PHE A 202 -2.19 6.94 2.87
CA PHE A 202 -3.44 7.55 3.32
C PHE A 202 -3.87 7.16 4.75
N LEU A 203 -3.41 6.02 5.27
CA LEU A 203 -3.81 5.51 6.59
C LEU A 203 -2.72 5.76 7.63
N SER A 204 -2.81 6.92 8.29
CA SER A 204 -1.83 7.37 9.30
C SER A 204 -1.68 6.39 10.45
N GLU A 205 -2.79 5.79 10.92
CA GLU A 205 -2.77 4.86 12.05
C GLU A 205 -2.17 3.50 11.68
N LEU A 206 -2.32 3.07 10.43
CA LEU A 206 -1.62 1.89 9.92
C LEU A 206 -0.10 2.13 9.89
N LYS A 207 0.33 3.27 9.36
CA LYS A 207 1.74 3.67 9.35
C LYS A 207 2.29 3.77 10.77
N ALA A 208 1.55 4.39 11.68
CA ALA A 208 1.93 4.49 13.09
C ALA A 208 2.05 3.11 13.76
N ALA A 209 1.18 2.14 13.40
CA ALA A 209 1.28 0.77 13.89
C ALA A 209 2.58 0.08 13.43
N PHE A 210 3.03 0.30 12.19
CA PHE A 210 4.34 -0.17 11.71
C PHE A 210 5.48 0.45 12.51
N ILE A 211 5.48 1.78 12.67
CA ILE A 211 6.52 2.52 13.41
C ILE A 211 6.63 1.98 14.84
N ARG A 212 5.50 1.82 15.54
CA ARG A 212 5.48 1.25 16.90
C ARG A 212 6.02 -0.18 16.95
N THR A 213 5.60 -1.03 16.02
CA THR A 213 5.97 -2.46 16.03
C THR A 213 7.43 -2.68 15.67
N LEU A 214 7.98 -1.86 14.78
CA LEU A 214 9.37 -1.93 14.32
C LEU A 214 10.32 -1.12 15.19
N ASN A 215 9.80 -0.30 16.09
CA ASN A 215 10.53 0.62 16.96
C ASN A 215 11.42 1.60 16.16
N LEU A 216 10.81 2.25 15.15
CA LEU A 216 11.44 3.22 14.26
C LEU A 216 11.32 4.65 14.80
#